data_900a60c507e34809e4455de83b123a01
#
_entry.id   900a60c507e34809e4455de83b123a01
#
_cell.length_a   1.000
_cell.length_b   1.000
_cell.length_c   1.000
_cell.angle_alpha   90.00
_cell.angle_beta   90.00
_cell.angle_gamma   90.00
#
_symmetry.space_group_name_H-M   'P 1'
#
loop_
_entity.id
_entity.type
_entity.pdbx_description
1 polymer ?
#
loop_
_entity_poly.entity_id
_entity_poly.type
_entity_poly.pdbx_seq_one_letter_code
_entity_poly.pdbx_strand_id
1 'polypeptide(L)'
;LTVTSMGGSYYTADVMAETMDRSSLGQLSCGASVNLERAMPANGRFGGHIVSGHIDGTGTVQRIEPDDNAIWYTIAAKPELLRYIVEKGSITIDGISLTVAYVDAHCFKVSIIPHTQQVTALHDRKVGDIVNLECDIIGKYVEKLLCPTNGKEEADTKKESKITEEFLRTYGF
;
A
#
# COMPACT_ATOMS: atom_id res chain seq x y z
N LEU A 1 1.61 -10.69 9.21
CA LEU A 1 1.00 -11.58 10.19
C LEU A 1 2.01 -12.01 11.24
N THR A 2 1.55 -12.26 12.49
CA THR A 2 2.39 -12.75 13.58
C THR A 2 2.26 -14.28 13.68
N VAL A 3 3.40 -14.97 13.66
CA VAL A 3 3.43 -16.43 13.80
C VAL A 3 3.09 -16.81 15.24
N THR A 4 2.08 -17.67 15.43
CA THR A 4 1.63 -18.17 16.73
C THR A 4 2.24 -19.52 17.07
N SER A 5 2.49 -20.36 16.08
CA SER A 5 3.27 -21.60 16.25
C SER A 5 4.01 -21.95 14.96
N MET A 6 5.05 -22.77 15.07
CA MET A 6 5.89 -23.14 13.95
C MET A 6 6.41 -24.57 14.10
N GLY A 7 6.39 -25.33 13.00
CA GLY A 7 7.00 -26.66 12.89
C GLY A 7 8.05 -26.69 11.78
N GLY A 8 8.51 -27.89 11.44
CA GLY A 8 9.56 -28.08 10.42
C GLY A 8 9.13 -27.67 9.01
N SER A 9 7.84 -27.72 8.69
CA SER A 9 7.29 -27.44 7.35
C SER A 9 6.00 -26.60 7.38
N TYR A 10 5.63 -26.04 8.51
CA TYR A 10 4.43 -25.22 8.66
C TYR A 10 4.62 -24.14 9.71
N TYR A 11 3.80 -23.12 9.64
CA TYR A 11 3.53 -22.19 10.74
C TYR A 11 2.03 -21.89 10.80
N THR A 12 1.59 -21.36 11.93
CA THR A 12 0.23 -20.84 12.11
C THR A 12 0.28 -19.36 12.46
N ALA A 13 -0.72 -18.64 12.06
CA ALA A 13 -0.88 -17.23 12.39
C ALA A 13 -2.36 -16.92 12.60
N ASP A 14 -2.67 -16.14 13.64
CA ASP A 14 -4.02 -15.66 13.86
C ASP A 14 -4.27 -14.43 12.99
N VAL A 15 -5.45 -14.34 12.42
CA VAL A 15 -5.84 -13.26 11.50
C VAL A 15 -7.10 -12.60 12.04
N MET A 16 -7.04 -11.27 12.22
CA MET A 16 -8.19 -10.48 12.64
C MET A 16 -9.22 -10.36 11.51
N ALA A 17 -10.50 -10.22 11.87
CA ALA A 17 -11.59 -10.02 10.90
C ALA A 17 -11.31 -8.85 9.94
N GLU A 18 -10.83 -7.72 10.46
CA GLU A 18 -10.46 -6.56 9.64
C GLU A 18 -9.40 -6.90 8.58
N THR A 19 -8.41 -7.73 8.92
CA THR A 19 -7.39 -8.17 7.95
C THR A 19 -8.00 -9.05 6.86
N MET A 20 -8.96 -9.91 7.21
CA MET A 20 -9.68 -10.72 6.24
C MET A 20 -10.52 -9.86 5.29
N ASP A 21 -11.16 -8.81 5.81
CA ASP A 21 -12.04 -7.93 5.04
C ASP A 21 -11.26 -6.96 4.13
N ARG A 22 -10.08 -6.51 4.58
CA ARG A 22 -9.28 -5.51 3.86
C ARG A 22 -8.22 -6.08 2.92
N SER A 23 -8.01 -7.37 2.93
CA SER A 23 -6.98 -8.02 2.12
C SER A 23 -7.56 -9.13 1.24
N SER A 24 -6.75 -9.68 0.35
CA SER A 24 -7.12 -10.84 -0.46
C SER A 24 -7.19 -12.14 0.36
N LEU A 25 -6.77 -12.13 1.64
CA LEU A 25 -6.75 -13.34 2.48
C LEU A 25 -8.12 -13.97 2.67
N GLY A 26 -9.18 -13.14 2.77
CA GLY A 26 -10.56 -13.63 2.90
C GLY A 26 -11.06 -14.42 1.69
N GLN A 27 -10.39 -14.34 0.56
CA GLN A 27 -10.75 -15.05 -0.68
C GLN A 27 -9.88 -16.29 -0.93
N LEU A 28 -8.84 -16.50 -0.11
CA LEU A 28 -7.96 -17.65 -0.28
C LEU A 28 -8.68 -18.94 0.14
N SER A 29 -8.47 -19.97 -0.65
CA SER A 29 -8.91 -21.33 -0.36
C SER A 29 -7.74 -22.21 0.06
N CYS A 30 -8.05 -23.36 0.65
CA CYS A 30 -7.04 -24.35 1.00
C CYS A 30 -6.24 -24.75 -0.25
N GLY A 31 -4.91 -24.73 -0.14
CA GLY A 31 -3.99 -25.01 -1.25
C GLY A 31 -3.58 -23.79 -2.07
N ALA A 32 -4.09 -22.59 -1.76
CA ALA A 32 -3.64 -21.37 -2.44
C ALA A 32 -2.16 -21.05 -2.09
N SER A 33 -1.40 -20.62 -3.10
CA SER A 33 -0.02 -20.17 -2.92
C SER A 33 0.03 -18.78 -2.32
N VAL A 34 0.95 -18.56 -1.38
CA VAL A 34 1.23 -17.26 -0.77
C VAL A 34 2.73 -16.97 -0.80
N ASN A 35 3.09 -15.69 -0.90
CA ASN A 35 4.48 -15.27 -0.75
C ASN A 35 4.83 -15.18 0.73
N LEU A 36 6.03 -15.64 1.08
CA LEU A 36 6.56 -15.57 2.43
C LEU A 36 7.88 -14.81 2.41
N GLU A 37 7.96 -13.78 3.22
CA GLU A 37 9.17 -13.02 3.45
C GLU A 37 9.38 -12.80 4.95
N ARG A 38 10.62 -12.93 5.40
CA ARG A 38 10.95 -12.64 6.79
C ARG A 38 10.97 -11.14 7.02
N ALA A 39 10.60 -10.73 8.22
CA ALA A 39 10.76 -9.33 8.63
C ALA A 39 12.21 -8.88 8.41
N MET A 40 12.37 -7.67 7.87
CA MET A 40 13.68 -7.08 7.59
C MET A 40 14.46 -6.88 8.89
N PRO A 41 15.66 -7.43 9.01
CA PRO A 41 16.49 -7.21 10.20
C PRO A 41 17.02 -5.76 10.22
N ALA A 42 17.15 -5.18 11.43
CA ALA A 42 17.59 -3.79 11.60
C ALA A 42 18.98 -3.49 10.99
N ASN A 43 19.83 -4.50 10.84
CA ASN A 43 21.15 -4.44 10.23
C ASN A 43 21.19 -5.02 8.81
N GLY A 44 20.03 -5.26 8.20
CA GLY A 44 19.89 -5.84 6.86
C GLY A 44 20.00 -4.83 5.73
N ARG A 45 19.93 -5.33 4.51
CA ARG A 45 19.80 -4.52 3.29
C ARG A 45 18.34 -4.53 2.83
N PHE A 46 17.91 -3.43 2.23
CA PHE A 46 16.62 -3.41 1.54
C PHE A 46 16.71 -4.23 0.24
N GLY A 47 15.82 -5.21 0.07
CA GLY A 47 15.70 -5.97 -1.18
C GLY A 47 14.94 -5.20 -2.28
N GLY A 48 14.37 -4.06 -1.94
CA GLY A 48 13.61 -3.16 -2.80
C GLY A 48 13.39 -1.83 -2.09
N HIS A 49 12.16 -1.54 -1.66
CA HIS A 49 11.81 -0.39 -0.81
C HIS A 49 11.44 -0.85 0.60
N ILE A 50 11.03 0.08 1.46
CA ILE A 50 10.57 -0.25 2.82
C ILE A 50 9.19 -0.90 2.72
N VAL A 51 9.15 -2.21 2.97
CA VAL A 51 7.92 -3.01 3.04
C VAL A 51 7.68 -3.39 4.49
N SER A 52 6.55 -2.97 5.03
CA SER A 52 6.20 -3.19 6.45
C SER A 52 5.19 -4.33 6.65
N GLY A 53 4.58 -4.81 5.56
CA GLY A 53 3.51 -5.81 5.60
C GLY A 53 2.16 -5.23 6.02
N HIS A 54 1.98 -3.92 5.86
CA HIS A 54 0.72 -3.24 6.15
C HIS A 54 -0.03 -2.92 4.87
N ILE A 55 -0.97 -3.77 4.53
CA ILE A 55 -1.77 -3.66 3.30
C ILE A 55 -2.65 -2.41 3.37
N ASP A 56 -2.57 -1.55 2.34
CA ASP A 56 -3.39 -0.34 2.20
C ASP A 56 -4.75 -0.64 1.57
N GLY A 57 -4.80 -1.69 0.78
CA GLY A 57 -5.99 -2.13 0.09
C GLY A 57 -5.67 -3.19 -0.95
N THR A 58 -6.61 -3.41 -1.85
CA THR A 58 -6.48 -4.42 -2.89
C THR A 58 -6.57 -3.82 -4.28
N GLY A 59 -5.97 -4.50 -5.25
CA GLY A 59 -6.12 -4.26 -6.66
C GLY A 59 -6.65 -5.49 -7.39
N THR A 60 -7.11 -5.29 -8.61
CA THR A 60 -7.60 -6.38 -9.48
C THR A 60 -6.69 -6.51 -10.69
N VAL A 61 -6.23 -7.72 -10.96
CA VAL A 61 -5.44 -8.03 -12.17
C VAL A 61 -6.35 -7.86 -13.39
N GLN A 62 -6.10 -6.85 -14.22
CA GLN A 62 -6.86 -6.60 -15.45
C GLN A 62 -6.26 -7.28 -16.67
N ARG A 63 -4.93 -7.37 -16.73
CA ARG A 63 -4.21 -7.97 -17.84
C ARG A 63 -2.92 -8.61 -17.38
N ILE A 64 -2.53 -9.67 -18.09
CA ILE A 64 -1.21 -10.30 -18.00
C ILE A 64 -0.75 -10.50 -19.43
N GLU A 65 0.31 -9.83 -19.85
CA GLU A 65 0.77 -9.79 -21.22
C GLU A 65 2.27 -10.13 -21.26
N PRO A 66 2.67 -11.24 -21.90
CA PRO A 66 4.08 -11.50 -22.17
C PRO A 66 4.59 -10.53 -23.25
N ASP A 67 5.81 -10.01 -23.05
CA ASP A 67 6.47 -9.09 -23.98
C ASP A 67 7.98 -9.36 -23.96
N ASP A 68 8.47 -10.06 -24.94
CA ASP A 68 9.86 -10.55 -25.06
C ASP A 68 10.30 -11.29 -23.77
N ASN A 69 11.25 -10.75 -23.03
CA ASN A 69 11.77 -11.32 -21.79
C ASN A 69 11.07 -10.76 -20.53
N ALA A 70 9.90 -10.16 -20.67
CA ALA A 70 9.13 -9.57 -19.60
C ALA A 70 7.68 -10.07 -19.58
N ILE A 71 7.04 -9.95 -18.42
CA ILE A 71 5.61 -10.20 -18.24
C ILE A 71 5.03 -8.97 -17.60
N TRP A 72 4.07 -8.37 -18.29
CA TRP A 72 3.39 -7.16 -17.85
C TRP A 72 2.11 -7.50 -17.11
N TYR A 73 1.98 -6.96 -15.93
CA TYR A 73 0.74 -7.01 -15.13
C TYR A 73 0.12 -5.61 -15.10
N THR A 74 -1.13 -5.50 -15.55
CA THR A 74 -1.95 -4.31 -15.37
C THR A 74 -2.88 -4.53 -14.20
N ILE A 75 -2.80 -3.68 -13.19
CA ILE A 75 -3.57 -3.79 -11.94
C ILE A 75 -4.45 -2.56 -11.81
N ALA A 76 -5.77 -2.77 -11.76
CA ALA A 76 -6.71 -1.71 -11.36
C ALA A 76 -6.67 -1.52 -9.87
N ALA A 77 -6.70 -0.28 -9.42
CA ALA A 77 -6.77 0.06 -8.01
C ALA A 77 -7.65 1.29 -7.79
N LYS A 78 -8.05 1.49 -6.53
CA LYS A 78 -8.84 2.67 -6.15
C LYS A 78 -8.00 3.95 -6.26
N PRO A 79 -8.62 5.10 -6.56
CA PRO A 79 -7.90 6.39 -6.66
C PRO A 79 -7.11 6.74 -5.39
N GLU A 80 -7.61 6.34 -4.20
CA GLU A 80 -6.94 6.57 -2.92
C GLU A 80 -5.59 5.84 -2.82
N LEU A 81 -5.40 4.73 -3.54
CA LEU A 81 -4.12 4.02 -3.63
C LEU A 81 -3.26 4.57 -4.76
N LEU A 82 -3.87 4.79 -5.94
CA LEU A 82 -3.15 5.27 -7.14
C LEU A 82 -2.43 6.59 -6.91
N ARG A 83 -2.94 7.46 -6.02
CA ARG A 83 -2.28 8.74 -5.66
C ARG A 83 -0.89 8.57 -5.03
N TYR A 84 -0.59 7.42 -4.42
CA TYR A 84 0.72 7.11 -3.84
C TYR A 84 1.61 6.31 -4.77
N ILE A 85 1.08 5.85 -5.91
CA ILE A 85 1.80 5.06 -6.89
C ILE A 85 2.37 6.01 -7.93
N VAL A 86 3.69 6.03 -8.08
CA VAL A 86 4.38 6.92 -9.00
C VAL A 86 5.19 6.10 -10.02
N GLU A 87 5.23 6.57 -11.26
CA GLU A 87 6.05 5.94 -12.30
C GLU A 87 7.52 5.95 -11.88
N LYS A 88 8.22 4.85 -12.10
CA LYS A 88 9.60 4.57 -11.63
C LYS A 88 9.76 4.46 -10.11
N GLY A 89 8.68 4.64 -9.35
CA GLY A 89 8.64 4.31 -7.93
C GLY A 89 8.43 2.83 -7.67
N SER A 90 8.16 2.49 -6.41
CA SER A 90 7.95 1.12 -5.96
C SER A 90 6.53 0.92 -5.45
N ILE A 91 6.02 -0.29 -5.64
CA ILE A 91 4.76 -0.79 -5.10
C ILE A 91 4.96 -2.21 -4.60
N THR A 92 4.30 -2.58 -3.52
CA THR A 92 4.27 -3.96 -3.06
C THR A 92 2.99 -4.63 -3.54
N ILE A 93 3.12 -5.75 -4.26
CA ILE A 93 2.01 -6.59 -4.71
C ILE A 93 2.16 -7.97 -4.05
N ASP A 94 1.18 -8.38 -3.23
CA ASP A 94 1.20 -9.62 -2.46
C ASP A 94 2.55 -9.85 -1.72
N GLY A 95 3.13 -8.79 -1.15
CA GLY A 95 4.41 -8.82 -0.43
C GLY A 95 5.66 -8.63 -1.30
N ILE A 96 5.53 -8.56 -2.63
CA ILE A 96 6.66 -8.44 -3.56
C ILE A 96 6.89 -6.96 -3.90
N SER A 97 8.08 -6.45 -3.64
CA SER A 97 8.51 -5.10 -4.07
C SER A 97 8.75 -5.07 -5.57
N LEU A 98 8.00 -4.25 -6.30
CA LEU A 98 8.08 -4.15 -7.75
C LEU A 98 8.19 -2.69 -8.20
N THR A 99 8.88 -2.46 -9.32
CA THR A 99 8.97 -1.14 -9.94
C THR A 99 7.73 -0.83 -10.77
N VAL A 100 7.15 0.34 -10.57
CA VAL A 100 6.03 0.84 -11.37
C VAL A 100 6.53 1.30 -12.72
N ALA A 101 6.05 0.67 -13.80
CA ALA A 101 6.42 1.02 -15.16
C ALA A 101 5.47 2.05 -15.80
N TYR A 102 4.23 2.12 -15.30
CA TYR A 102 3.20 3.05 -15.77
C TYR A 102 2.14 3.22 -14.68
N VAL A 103 1.53 4.38 -14.62
CA VAL A 103 0.35 4.66 -13.76
C VAL A 103 -0.54 5.72 -14.39
N ASP A 104 -1.87 5.54 -14.23
CA ASP A 104 -2.88 6.52 -14.58
C ASP A 104 -3.97 6.64 -13.49
N ALA A 105 -5.11 7.26 -13.79
CA ALA A 105 -6.20 7.46 -12.84
C ALA A 105 -6.97 6.17 -12.47
N HIS A 106 -6.74 5.06 -13.16
CA HIS A 106 -7.53 3.83 -13.04
C HIS A 106 -6.69 2.58 -12.74
N CYS A 107 -5.45 2.56 -13.21
CA CYS A 107 -4.57 1.41 -13.07
C CYS A 107 -3.09 1.80 -13.03
N PHE A 108 -2.28 0.83 -12.65
CA PHE A 108 -0.83 0.88 -12.83
C PHE A 108 -0.33 -0.40 -13.49
N LYS A 109 0.90 -0.36 -14.02
CA LYS A 109 1.54 -1.52 -14.63
C LYS A 109 2.90 -1.77 -14.00
N VAL A 110 3.21 -3.04 -13.84
CA VAL A 110 4.53 -3.53 -13.48
C VAL A 110 5.01 -4.50 -14.55
N SER A 111 6.31 -4.51 -14.79
CA SER A 111 6.96 -5.45 -15.71
C SER A 111 7.91 -6.30 -14.89
N ILE A 112 7.76 -7.62 -14.95
CA ILE A 112 8.56 -8.57 -14.19
C ILE A 112 9.28 -9.53 -15.13
N ILE A 113 10.44 -10.03 -14.70
CA ILE A 113 11.15 -11.07 -15.42
C ILE A 113 10.50 -12.44 -15.16
N PRO A 114 10.61 -13.41 -16.08
CA PRO A 114 10.02 -14.74 -15.93
C PRO A 114 10.43 -15.44 -14.63
N HIS A 115 11.66 -15.23 -14.18
CA HIS A 115 12.12 -15.80 -12.92
C HIS A 115 11.28 -15.31 -11.73
N THR A 116 11.01 -14.01 -11.63
CA THR A 116 10.18 -13.44 -10.55
C THR A 116 8.76 -14.04 -10.57
N GLN A 117 8.18 -14.21 -11.76
CA GLN A 117 6.89 -14.87 -11.89
C GLN A 117 6.93 -16.29 -11.32
N GLN A 118 7.94 -17.09 -11.75
CA GLN A 118 8.02 -18.51 -11.38
C GLN A 118 8.23 -18.78 -9.89
N VAL A 119 8.96 -17.90 -9.19
CA VAL A 119 9.31 -18.09 -7.78
C VAL A 119 8.36 -17.38 -6.80
N THR A 120 7.30 -16.76 -7.31
CA THR A 120 6.32 -16.02 -6.49
C THR A 120 4.89 -16.48 -6.79
N ALA A 121 3.95 -16.13 -5.91
CA ALA A 121 2.52 -16.40 -6.11
C ALA A 121 1.93 -15.70 -7.34
N LEU A 122 2.66 -14.80 -8.02
CA LEU A 122 2.24 -14.21 -9.30
C LEU A 122 2.13 -15.26 -10.41
N HIS A 123 2.83 -16.41 -10.29
CA HIS A 123 2.70 -17.53 -11.23
C HIS A 123 1.25 -18.02 -11.35
N ASP A 124 0.53 -18.09 -10.23
CA ASP A 124 -0.82 -18.63 -10.17
C ASP A 124 -1.89 -17.57 -10.48
N ARG A 125 -1.53 -16.27 -10.51
CA ARG A 125 -2.48 -15.18 -10.70
C ARG A 125 -3.04 -15.14 -12.13
N LYS A 126 -4.34 -14.85 -12.21
CA LYS A 126 -5.11 -14.74 -13.45
C LYS A 126 -5.80 -13.39 -13.53
N VAL A 127 -6.24 -13.03 -14.72
CA VAL A 127 -7.11 -11.86 -14.91
C VAL A 127 -8.39 -12.03 -14.09
N GLY A 128 -8.73 -11.01 -13.32
CA GLY A 128 -9.83 -11.00 -12.36
C GLY A 128 -9.42 -11.30 -10.92
N ASP A 129 -8.22 -11.82 -10.67
CA ASP A 129 -7.75 -12.10 -9.31
C ASP A 129 -7.50 -10.80 -8.52
N ILE A 130 -7.75 -10.88 -7.23
CA ILE A 130 -7.50 -9.81 -6.28
C ILE A 130 -6.09 -9.99 -5.70
N VAL A 131 -5.33 -8.89 -5.65
CA VAL A 131 -3.97 -8.84 -5.07
C VAL A 131 -3.92 -7.78 -3.97
N ASN A 132 -3.11 -8.02 -2.95
CA ASN A 132 -2.87 -7.04 -1.90
C ASN A 132 -1.89 -5.98 -2.38
N LEU A 133 -2.15 -4.72 -2.01
CA LEU A 133 -1.31 -3.59 -2.35
C LEU A 133 -0.83 -2.88 -1.07
N GLU A 134 0.48 -2.62 -1.00
CA GLU A 134 1.09 -1.77 0.02
C GLU A 134 1.87 -0.69 -0.70
N CYS A 135 1.47 0.57 -0.51
CA CYS A 135 2.12 1.74 -1.09
C CYS A 135 3.38 2.10 -0.29
N ASP A 136 4.34 2.75 -0.94
CA ASP A 136 5.55 3.22 -0.26
C ASP A 136 5.17 4.18 0.87
N ILE A 137 5.62 3.85 2.07
CA ILE A 137 5.33 4.61 3.30
C ILE A 137 5.84 6.05 3.21
N ILE A 138 6.89 6.31 2.44
CA ILE A 138 7.47 7.65 2.27
C ILE A 138 6.44 8.58 1.64
N GLY A 139 5.72 8.14 0.62
CA GLY A 139 4.67 8.94 -0.03
C GLY A 139 3.58 9.40 0.95
N LYS A 140 3.17 8.52 1.86
CA LYS A 140 2.16 8.81 2.88
C LYS A 140 2.64 9.86 3.91
N TYR A 141 3.91 9.75 4.35
CA TYR A 141 4.49 10.74 5.26
C TYR A 141 4.68 12.09 4.58
N VAL A 142 5.17 12.11 3.34
CA VAL A 142 5.32 13.35 2.56
C VAL A 142 3.97 14.05 2.40
N GLU A 143 2.92 13.33 2.03
CA GLU A 143 1.59 13.90 1.93
C GLU A 143 1.11 14.47 3.27
N LYS A 144 1.22 13.71 4.35
CA LYS A 144 0.78 14.16 5.69
C LYS A 144 1.52 15.42 6.15
N LEU A 145 2.78 15.58 5.78
CA LEU A 145 3.61 16.74 6.15
C LEU A 145 3.31 17.96 5.29
N LEU A 146 3.08 17.75 3.99
CA LEU A 146 2.82 18.84 3.03
C LEU A 146 1.35 19.28 3.01
N CYS A 147 0.44 18.35 3.25
CA CYS A 147 -0.99 18.60 3.32
C CYS A 147 -1.46 18.29 4.74
N PRO A 148 -1.08 19.09 5.76
CA PRO A 148 -1.64 18.91 7.09
C PRO A 148 -3.15 19.02 6.92
N THR A 149 -3.86 17.90 7.09
CA THR A 149 -5.29 17.96 7.31
C THR A 149 -5.44 18.84 8.54
N ASN A 150 -5.93 20.05 8.32
CA ASN A 150 -6.48 20.84 9.44
C ASN A 150 -7.39 19.84 10.13
N GLY A 151 -6.97 19.44 11.36
CA GLY A 151 -7.79 18.56 12.17
C GLY A 151 -9.19 19.10 12.06
N LYS A 152 -10.18 18.21 11.97
CA LYS A 152 -11.57 18.63 12.06
C LYS A 152 -11.57 19.76 13.07
N GLU A 153 -11.78 20.99 12.59
CA GLU A 153 -12.13 22.07 13.47
C GLU A 153 -13.33 21.52 14.22
N GLU A 154 -13.09 20.97 15.42
CA GLU A 154 -14.08 21.10 16.44
C GLU A 154 -14.46 22.57 16.34
N ALA A 155 -15.72 22.80 16.10
CA ALA A 155 -16.29 24.13 15.98
C ALA A 155 -15.82 24.92 17.20
N ASP A 156 -14.59 25.43 17.11
CA ASP A 156 -14.09 26.41 18.02
C ASP A 156 -14.88 27.64 17.63
N THR A 157 -15.97 27.84 18.40
CA THR A 157 -16.64 29.11 18.45
C THR A 157 -15.56 30.16 18.37
N LYS A 158 -15.50 30.89 17.24
CA LYS A 158 -14.67 32.08 17.08
C LYS A 158 -14.88 32.87 18.37
N LYS A 159 -13.96 32.76 19.32
CA LYS A 159 -13.83 33.78 20.36
C LYS A 159 -13.45 35.01 19.57
N GLU A 160 -14.47 35.84 19.29
CA GLU A 160 -14.24 37.16 18.75
C GLU A 160 -13.16 37.78 19.63
N SER A 161 -12.09 38.20 18.96
CA SER A 161 -11.01 38.91 19.63
C SER A 161 -11.66 40.09 20.37
N LYS A 162 -11.51 40.14 21.68
CA LYS A 162 -11.98 41.29 22.49
C LYS A 162 -11.20 42.57 22.14
N ILE A 163 -10.20 42.48 21.29
CA ILE A 163 -9.41 43.61 20.78
C ILE A 163 -10.08 44.06 19.49
N THR A 164 -10.88 45.07 19.55
CA THR A 164 -11.52 45.75 18.41
C THR A 164 -10.79 47.07 18.13
N GLU A 165 -11.00 47.64 16.94
CA GLU A 165 -10.51 49.00 16.67
C GLU A 165 -10.97 50.03 17.67
N GLU A 166 -12.19 49.92 18.15
CA GLU A 166 -12.77 50.80 19.19
C GLU A 166 -12.07 50.61 20.53
N PHE A 167 -11.75 49.38 20.92
CA PHE A 167 -10.93 49.08 22.08
C PHE A 167 -9.55 49.73 22.01
N LEU A 168 -8.86 49.60 20.89
CA LEU A 168 -7.53 50.18 20.69
C LEU A 168 -7.58 51.70 20.78
N ARG A 169 -8.53 52.35 20.11
CA ARG A 169 -8.73 53.81 20.19
C ARG A 169 -9.01 54.28 21.61
N THR A 170 -9.77 53.55 22.39
CA THR A 170 -10.13 53.92 23.77
C THR A 170 -8.92 53.90 24.71
N TYR A 171 -7.93 53.06 24.42
CA TYR A 171 -6.73 52.90 25.24
C TYR A 171 -5.48 53.53 24.62
N GLY A 172 -5.61 54.37 23.59
CA GLY A 172 -4.54 55.24 23.06
C GLY A 172 -3.57 54.56 22.09
N PHE A 173 -4.02 53.53 21.39
CA PHE A 173 -3.28 52.87 20.33
C PHE A 173 -3.85 53.18 18.94
#